data_d1ed0a8bf55d178e51871b82d1b1aca4
#
_entry.id   d1ed0a8bf55d178e51871b82d1b1aca4
#
_cell.length_a   1.000
_cell.length_b   1.000
_cell.length_c   1.000
_cell.angle_alpha   90.00
_cell.angle_beta   90.00
_cell.angle_gamma   90.00
#
_symmetry.space_group_name_H-M   'P 1'
#
loop_
_entity.id
_entity.type
_entity.pdbx_description
1 polymer ?
#
loop_
_entity_poly.entity_id
_entity_poly.type
_entity_poly.pdbx_seq_one_letter_code
_entity_poly.pdbx_strand_id
1 'polypeptide(L)'
;MSVVSIDAGTDLAAASGTADEISRRLESLPASSYAWRLVILLSLGGCFEIYDLFFTGYIAPGLNRSGLLTTTTQAFFGFSGIGAFVAATFAGLFAGTFFLGFLADRFGRRAIFTFALLGYSAASVIMAFQTTSEGLLLWRFIAGVGIGVEIITIDAYITELVPSWMRGRAFAVNQATMFISVPVVAFLAWWLVPLSPYGIDGWRWVVLIGAAASMVIWVVRLYVPESPLWLARHGRTEEALKIMATLEASAATAPARPKSSANMVPARAPLQAGFAELFRPPYLSLVVLFMVFNFCQAFGFYGFANWVPTLLVEKGITVTKSLQYSFIVAFAYPIAPLLAASFADRLERKWIICGACVAIIAFGMAFSQFIEPALLILSGVLLTAANMTMSYAYHAYQTEVFPTAIRARASGLVYSMSRISATFSGFIVAYMLRVGGVNGVFGLITTAMVLVIIVIASFGPNVRGKPLDA
;
A
#
# COMPACT_ATOMS: atom_id res chain seq x y z
N MET A 1 -53.03 16.87 -12.34
CA MET A 1 -51.59 16.52 -12.28
C MET A 1 -51.21 16.40 -10.83
N SER A 2 -51.24 15.20 -10.26
CA SER A 2 -50.82 14.92 -8.90
C SER A 2 -49.31 14.70 -8.90
N VAL A 3 -48.61 15.60 -8.21
CA VAL A 3 -47.17 15.45 -7.94
C VAL A 3 -47.03 14.35 -6.90
N VAL A 4 -46.49 13.19 -7.33
CA VAL A 4 -46.06 12.12 -6.43
C VAL A 4 -44.81 12.63 -5.73
N SER A 5 -44.94 13.08 -4.49
CA SER A 5 -43.83 13.29 -3.59
C SER A 5 -43.27 11.92 -3.19
N ILE A 6 -42.21 11.48 -3.87
CA ILE A 6 -41.41 10.32 -3.46
C ILE A 6 -40.78 10.64 -2.12
N ASP A 7 -41.16 9.90 -1.11
CA ASP A 7 -40.75 10.07 0.28
C ASP A 7 -39.30 9.56 0.43
N ALA A 8 -38.36 10.46 0.22
CA ALA A 8 -36.91 10.17 0.30
C ALA A 8 -36.48 9.62 1.68
N GLY A 9 -37.30 9.78 2.70
CA GLY A 9 -37.05 9.27 4.05
C GLY A 9 -37.31 7.77 4.20
N THR A 10 -38.36 7.27 3.55
CA THR A 10 -38.77 5.84 3.56
C THR A 10 -37.78 5.00 2.73
N ASP A 11 -37.31 5.50 1.61
CA ASP A 11 -36.36 4.80 0.75
C ASP A 11 -34.95 4.68 1.42
N LEU A 12 -34.52 5.68 2.14
CA LEU A 12 -33.27 5.64 2.90
C LEU A 12 -33.32 4.66 4.09
N ALA A 13 -34.46 4.59 4.79
CA ALA A 13 -34.65 3.65 5.88
C ALA A 13 -34.73 2.19 5.39
N ALA A 14 -35.40 1.95 4.27
CA ALA A 14 -35.48 0.63 3.63
C ALA A 14 -34.10 0.17 3.11
N ALA A 15 -33.33 1.07 2.49
CA ALA A 15 -31.98 0.76 2.01
C ALA A 15 -31.01 0.45 3.16
N SER A 16 -31.11 1.15 4.30
CA SER A 16 -30.28 0.86 5.47
C SER A 16 -30.64 -0.50 6.09
N GLY A 17 -31.90 -0.86 6.21
CA GLY A 17 -32.35 -2.17 6.70
C GLY A 17 -31.84 -3.34 5.83
N THR A 18 -31.85 -3.16 4.51
CA THR A 18 -31.31 -4.15 3.56
C THR A 18 -29.80 -4.29 3.66
N ALA A 19 -29.06 -3.19 3.82
CA ALA A 19 -27.61 -3.23 4.00
C ALA A 19 -27.20 -3.95 5.29
N ASP A 20 -27.94 -3.74 6.38
CA ASP A 20 -27.72 -4.43 7.66
C ASP A 20 -28.01 -5.93 7.57
N GLU A 21 -29.04 -6.32 6.80
CA GLU A 21 -29.34 -7.73 6.54
C GLU A 21 -28.22 -8.38 5.73
N ILE A 22 -27.79 -7.77 4.63
CA ILE A 22 -26.67 -8.25 3.81
C ILE A 22 -25.39 -8.37 4.63
N SER A 23 -25.09 -7.39 5.48
CA SER A 23 -23.95 -7.44 6.38
C SER A 23 -24.01 -8.65 7.33
N ARG A 24 -25.16 -8.90 7.95
CA ARG A 24 -25.35 -10.08 8.82
C ARG A 24 -25.20 -11.39 8.06
N ARG A 25 -25.78 -11.50 6.87
CA ARG A 25 -25.66 -12.69 6.01
C ARG A 25 -24.20 -12.93 5.63
N LEU A 26 -23.48 -11.90 5.20
CA LEU A 26 -22.04 -11.98 4.87
C LEU A 26 -21.23 -12.47 6.07
N GLU A 27 -21.46 -11.91 7.27
CA GLU A 27 -20.73 -12.29 8.50
C GLU A 27 -20.97 -13.74 8.93
N SER A 28 -22.09 -14.36 8.53
CA SER A 28 -22.39 -15.76 8.83
C SER A 28 -21.70 -16.77 7.91
N LEU A 29 -21.11 -16.33 6.79
CA LEU A 29 -20.56 -17.22 5.76
C LEU A 29 -19.27 -17.90 6.24
N PRO A 30 -19.05 -19.18 5.89
CA PRO A 30 -17.74 -19.82 5.98
C PRO A 30 -16.80 -19.32 4.86
N ALA A 31 -15.49 -19.62 5.00
CA ALA A 31 -14.50 -19.29 3.97
C ALA A 31 -14.71 -20.19 2.73
N SER A 32 -15.37 -19.67 1.72
CA SER A 32 -15.58 -20.40 0.46
C SER A 32 -14.42 -20.20 -0.52
N SER A 33 -14.29 -21.15 -1.46
CA SER A 33 -13.33 -21.04 -2.56
C SER A 33 -13.60 -19.82 -3.46
N TYR A 34 -14.85 -19.42 -3.59
CA TYR A 34 -15.25 -18.24 -4.34
C TYR A 34 -14.80 -16.95 -3.65
N ALA A 35 -14.95 -16.85 -2.33
CA ALA A 35 -14.45 -15.70 -1.55
C ALA A 35 -12.92 -15.56 -1.69
N TRP A 36 -12.18 -16.66 -1.60
CA TRP A 36 -10.72 -16.65 -1.83
C TRP A 36 -10.36 -16.28 -3.26
N ARG A 37 -11.12 -16.77 -4.25
CA ARG A 37 -10.92 -16.37 -5.65
C ARG A 37 -11.10 -14.86 -5.84
N LEU A 38 -12.11 -14.24 -5.22
CA LEU A 38 -12.31 -12.80 -5.26
C LEU A 38 -11.14 -12.04 -4.60
N VAL A 39 -10.66 -12.49 -3.45
CA VAL A 39 -9.48 -11.92 -2.78
C VAL A 39 -8.27 -11.96 -3.70
N ILE A 40 -7.99 -13.10 -4.35
CA ILE A 40 -6.85 -13.23 -5.28
C ILE A 40 -7.03 -12.32 -6.51
N LEU A 41 -8.22 -12.25 -7.10
CA LEU A 41 -8.49 -11.38 -8.25
C LEU A 41 -8.28 -9.89 -7.92
N LEU A 42 -8.71 -9.46 -6.73
CA LEU A 42 -8.47 -8.10 -6.24
C LEU A 42 -6.97 -7.86 -6.00
N SER A 43 -6.30 -8.83 -5.38
CA SER A 43 -4.85 -8.75 -5.10
C SER A 43 -4.01 -8.68 -6.38
N LEU A 44 -4.40 -9.40 -7.44
CA LEU A 44 -3.74 -9.29 -8.74
C LEU A 44 -3.85 -7.88 -9.32
N GLY A 45 -4.95 -7.17 -9.07
CA GLY A 45 -5.04 -5.75 -9.39
C GLY A 45 -3.98 -4.94 -8.67
N GLY A 46 -3.85 -5.11 -7.37
CA GLY A 46 -2.84 -4.44 -6.56
C GLY A 46 -1.39 -4.81 -6.92
N CYS A 47 -1.14 -5.94 -7.60
CA CYS A 47 0.19 -6.26 -8.12
C CYS A 47 0.72 -5.16 -9.05
N PHE A 48 -0.14 -4.61 -9.92
CA PHE A 48 0.29 -3.57 -10.88
C PHE A 48 0.47 -2.22 -10.24
N GLU A 49 -0.29 -1.95 -9.19
CA GLU A 49 -0.10 -0.80 -8.34
C GLU A 49 1.28 -0.83 -7.67
N ILE A 50 1.64 -1.94 -7.03
CA ILE A 50 2.96 -2.12 -6.41
C ILE A 50 4.07 -2.16 -7.47
N TYR A 51 3.84 -2.78 -8.63
CA TYR A 51 4.76 -2.74 -9.76
C TYR A 51 5.07 -1.29 -10.17
N ASP A 52 4.03 -0.48 -10.38
CA ASP A 52 4.15 0.92 -10.79
C ASP A 52 4.84 1.76 -9.70
N LEU A 53 4.51 1.54 -8.44
CA LEU A 53 5.15 2.23 -7.33
C LEU A 53 6.65 1.91 -7.24
N PHE A 54 7.03 0.66 -7.42
CA PHE A 54 8.41 0.21 -7.26
C PHE A 54 9.27 0.44 -8.50
N PHE A 55 8.72 0.40 -9.72
CA PHE A 55 9.56 0.70 -10.89
C PHE A 55 10.22 2.08 -10.79
N THR A 56 9.62 3.03 -10.05
CA THR A 56 10.17 4.36 -9.78
C THR A 56 11.65 4.31 -9.36
N GLY A 57 11.98 3.44 -8.43
CA GLY A 57 13.37 3.25 -7.98
C GLY A 57 14.21 2.41 -8.94
N TYR A 58 13.62 1.36 -9.52
CA TYR A 58 14.35 0.44 -10.38
C TYR A 58 14.73 1.01 -11.75
N ILE A 59 13.94 1.95 -12.30
CA ILE A 59 14.30 2.64 -13.55
C ILE A 59 15.21 3.86 -13.34
N ALA A 60 15.41 4.31 -12.10
CA ALA A 60 16.21 5.51 -11.80
C ALA A 60 17.62 5.50 -12.40
N PRO A 61 18.40 4.40 -12.36
CA PRO A 61 19.70 4.34 -13.05
C PRO A 61 19.59 4.50 -14.56
N GLY A 62 18.50 4.02 -15.18
CA GLY A 62 18.22 4.19 -16.60
C GLY A 62 17.88 5.64 -16.97
N LEU A 63 17.07 6.31 -16.16
CA LEU A 63 16.74 7.72 -16.32
C LEU A 63 17.97 8.62 -16.19
N ASN A 64 18.87 8.30 -15.27
CA ASN A 64 20.13 8.99 -15.12
C ASN A 64 21.03 8.78 -16.35
N ARG A 65 21.13 7.55 -16.85
CA ARG A 65 21.93 7.22 -18.04
C ARG A 65 21.41 7.89 -19.32
N SER A 66 20.08 8.03 -19.47
CA SER A 66 19.47 8.72 -20.60
C SER A 66 19.61 10.24 -20.55
N GLY A 67 20.08 10.80 -19.43
CA GLY A 67 20.21 12.25 -19.22
C GLY A 67 18.88 12.98 -18.95
N LEU A 68 17.75 12.28 -18.93
CA LEU A 68 16.43 12.88 -18.64
C LEU A 68 16.31 13.35 -17.19
N LEU A 69 16.79 12.55 -16.25
CA LEU A 69 16.82 12.91 -14.84
C LEU A 69 18.20 12.57 -14.27
N THR A 70 19.00 13.60 -14.07
CA THR A 70 20.29 13.50 -13.39
C THR A 70 20.17 14.07 -11.98
N THR A 71 21.18 13.88 -11.16
CA THR A 71 21.26 14.52 -9.84
C THR A 71 21.35 16.05 -9.92
N THR A 72 21.66 16.60 -11.11
CA THR A 72 21.81 18.03 -11.38
C THR A 72 20.68 18.65 -12.17
N THR A 73 19.74 17.86 -12.71
CA THR A 73 18.60 18.37 -13.49
C THR A 73 17.67 19.14 -12.58
N GLN A 74 17.55 20.45 -12.77
CA GLN A 74 16.56 21.27 -12.09
C GLN A 74 15.22 21.08 -12.78
N ALA A 75 14.25 20.55 -12.08
CA ALA A 75 12.89 20.42 -12.56
C ALA A 75 11.93 20.85 -11.45
N PHE A 76 10.84 21.47 -11.81
CA PHE A 76 9.71 21.85 -10.97
C PHE A 76 10.08 22.41 -9.57
N PHE A 77 9.92 23.69 -9.32
CA PHE A 77 10.23 24.41 -8.06
C PHE A 77 11.70 24.33 -7.59
N GLY A 78 12.66 24.11 -8.47
CA GLY A 78 14.08 23.98 -8.10
C GLY A 78 14.46 22.62 -7.50
N PHE A 79 13.55 21.65 -7.48
CA PHE A 79 13.84 20.27 -7.10
C PHE A 79 14.37 19.48 -8.29
N SER A 80 15.48 18.77 -8.10
CA SER A 80 16.23 18.14 -9.17
C SER A 80 16.15 16.62 -9.15
N GLY A 81 16.17 16.03 -10.34
CA GLY A 81 16.55 14.66 -10.58
C GLY A 81 15.58 13.61 -10.07
N ILE A 82 16.14 12.47 -9.65
CA ILE A 82 15.42 11.28 -9.20
C ILE A 82 14.58 11.57 -7.95
N GLY A 83 15.03 12.48 -7.07
CA GLY A 83 14.25 12.89 -5.90
C GLY A 83 12.91 13.53 -6.28
N ALA A 84 12.88 14.36 -7.31
CA ALA A 84 11.64 14.94 -7.85
C ALA A 84 10.72 13.88 -8.47
N PHE A 85 11.29 12.87 -9.12
CA PHE A 85 10.52 11.76 -9.71
C PHE A 85 9.81 10.90 -8.64
N VAL A 86 10.54 10.55 -7.58
CA VAL A 86 9.96 9.85 -6.41
C VAL A 86 8.90 10.72 -5.75
N ALA A 87 9.21 12.00 -5.51
CA ALA A 87 8.26 12.93 -4.89
C ALA A 87 7.00 13.14 -5.73
N ALA A 88 7.10 13.25 -7.05
CA ALA A 88 5.94 13.36 -7.95
C ALA A 88 5.02 12.15 -7.82
N THR A 89 5.59 10.94 -7.68
CA THR A 89 4.81 9.71 -7.46
C THR A 89 3.98 9.80 -6.18
N PHE A 90 4.62 10.12 -5.06
CA PHE A 90 3.93 10.14 -3.76
C PHE A 90 3.04 11.36 -3.56
N ALA A 91 3.37 12.50 -4.16
CA ALA A 91 2.48 13.67 -4.19
C ALA A 91 1.19 13.37 -4.97
N GLY A 92 1.31 12.70 -6.13
CA GLY A 92 0.17 12.22 -6.88
C GLY A 92 -0.67 11.23 -6.08
N LEU A 93 -0.03 10.25 -5.46
CA LEU A 93 -0.68 9.25 -4.62
C LEU A 93 -1.42 9.90 -3.43
N PHE A 94 -0.80 10.88 -2.76
CA PHE A 94 -1.47 11.67 -1.72
C PHE A 94 -2.68 12.42 -2.28
N ALA A 95 -2.54 13.11 -3.42
CA ALA A 95 -3.63 13.85 -4.04
C ALA A 95 -4.80 12.93 -4.43
N GLY A 96 -4.51 11.76 -5.03
CA GLY A 96 -5.52 10.77 -5.37
C GLY A 96 -6.26 10.23 -4.15
N THR A 97 -5.51 9.85 -3.13
CA THR A 97 -6.06 9.32 -1.88
C THR A 97 -6.93 10.35 -1.16
N PHE A 98 -6.45 11.58 -1.02
CA PHE A 98 -7.08 12.62 -0.20
C PHE A 98 -8.26 13.29 -0.92
N PHE A 99 -8.06 13.70 -2.18
CA PHE A 99 -9.08 14.47 -2.91
C PHE A 99 -10.05 13.61 -3.69
N LEU A 100 -9.67 12.39 -4.11
CA LEU A 100 -10.48 11.56 -4.99
C LEU A 100 -10.95 10.26 -4.34
N GLY A 101 -10.55 9.96 -3.10
CA GLY A 101 -10.94 8.73 -2.40
C GLY A 101 -12.46 8.55 -2.26
N PHE A 102 -13.24 9.64 -2.21
CA PHE A 102 -14.71 9.58 -2.15
C PHE A 102 -15.36 9.08 -3.46
N LEU A 103 -14.64 9.06 -4.57
CA LEU A 103 -15.19 8.61 -5.86
C LEU A 103 -15.65 7.16 -5.80
N ALA A 104 -14.93 6.30 -5.06
CA ALA A 104 -15.31 4.90 -4.88
C ALA A 104 -16.66 4.74 -4.13
N ASP A 105 -16.96 5.65 -3.20
CA ASP A 105 -18.25 5.68 -2.50
C ASP A 105 -19.37 6.11 -3.42
N ARG A 106 -19.10 7.06 -4.32
CA ARG A 106 -20.10 7.65 -5.21
C ARG A 106 -20.41 6.79 -6.44
N PHE A 107 -19.38 6.24 -7.10
CA PHE A 107 -19.49 5.56 -8.39
C PHE A 107 -19.45 4.03 -8.29
N GLY A 108 -19.17 3.48 -7.13
CA GLY A 108 -19.00 2.05 -6.89
C GLY A 108 -17.55 1.59 -6.88
N ARG A 109 -17.30 0.51 -6.16
CA ARG A 109 -15.95 -0.04 -5.96
C ARG A 109 -15.38 -0.58 -7.26
N ARG A 110 -16.21 -1.34 -8.00
CA ARG A 110 -15.84 -1.94 -9.28
C ARG A 110 -15.48 -0.92 -10.34
N ALA A 111 -16.29 0.14 -10.48
CA ALA A 111 -16.04 1.18 -11.47
C ALA A 111 -14.70 1.88 -11.22
N ILE A 112 -14.48 2.36 -9.99
CA ILE A 112 -13.26 3.08 -9.65
C ILE A 112 -12.04 2.17 -9.75
N PHE A 113 -12.12 0.95 -9.23
CA PHE A 113 -11.07 -0.06 -9.35
C PHE A 113 -10.68 -0.34 -10.81
N THR A 114 -11.63 -0.30 -11.73
CA THR A 114 -11.38 -0.53 -13.15
C THR A 114 -10.81 0.69 -13.87
N PHE A 115 -11.43 1.86 -13.68
CA PHE A 115 -11.03 3.07 -14.38
C PHE A 115 -9.76 3.72 -13.85
N ALA A 116 -9.47 3.59 -12.54
CA ALA A 116 -8.20 4.06 -11.98
C ALA A 116 -7.02 3.33 -12.61
N LEU A 117 -7.11 1.99 -12.78
CA LEU A 117 -6.08 1.20 -13.45
C LEU A 117 -5.82 1.67 -14.88
N LEU A 118 -6.87 1.87 -15.66
CA LEU A 118 -6.73 2.37 -17.04
C LEU A 118 -6.10 3.76 -17.07
N GLY A 119 -6.54 4.63 -16.14
CA GLY A 119 -6.04 6.01 -16.05
C GLY A 119 -4.54 6.08 -15.78
N TYR A 120 -4.06 5.40 -14.75
CA TYR A 120 -2.62 5.45 -14.45
C TYR A 120 -1.77 4.64 -15.42
N SER A 121 -2.32 3.57 -16.02
CA SER A 121 -1.61 2.83 -17.08
C SER A 121 -1.44 3.67 -18.33
N ALA A 122 -2.47 4.40 -18.75
CA ALA A 122 -2.37 5.34 -19.85
C ALA A 122 -1.37 6.47 -19.54
N ALA A 123 -1.39 7.03 -18.34
CA ALA A 123 -0.43 8.03 -17.90
C ALA A 123 1.01 7.49 -17.92
N SER A 124 1.23 6.24 -17.47
CA SER A 124 2.53 5.58 -17.51
C SER A 124 3.02 5.32 -18.93
N VAL A 125 2.13 4.94 -19.87
CA VAL A 125 2.47 4.83 -21.31
C VAL A 125 2.91 6.19 -21.85
N ILE A 126 2.14 7.26 -21.62
CA ILE A 126 2.50 8.60 -22.11
C ILE A 126 3.81 9.05 -21.47
N MET A 127 4.03 8.77 -20.19
CA MET A 127 5.28 9.04 -19.48
C MET A 127 6.46 8.36 -20.15
N ALA A 128 6.31 7.11 -20.60
CA ALA A 128 7.38 6.36 -21.24
C ALA A 128 7.88 6.98 -22.57
N PHE A 129 7.07 7.80 -23.22
CA PHE A 129 7.44 8.52 -24.46
C PHE A 129 7.87 9.97 -24.24
N GLN A 130 7.94 10.43 -22.99
CA GLN A 130 8.41 11.79 -22.73
C GLN A 130 9.90 11.94 -23.03
N THR A 131 10.26 13.13 -23.54
CA THR A 131 11.63 13.53 -23.87
C THR A 131 12.14 14.67 -22.98
N THR A 132 11.27 15.22 -22.13
CA THR A 132 11.58 16.29 -21.18
C THR A 132 11.38 15.83 -19.74
N SER A 133 12.16 16.38 -18.81
CA SER A 133 12.03 16.09 -17.39
C SER A 133 10.67 16.55 -16.82
N GLU A 134 10.18 17.70 -17.26
CA GLU A 134 8.90 18.27 -16.83
C GLU A 134 7.73 17.38 -17.26
N GLY A 135 7.73 16.92 -18.51
CA GLY A 135 6.71 15.99 -19.02
C GLY A 135 6.73 14.67 -18.26
N LEU A 136 7.94 14.14 -18.01
CA LEU A 136 8.12 12.91 -17.24
C LEU A 136 7.54 13.05 -15.82
N LEU A 137 7.85 14.13 -15.11
CA LEU A 137 7.36 14.40 -13.76
C LEU A 137 5.85 14.62 -13.70
N LEU A 138 5.31 15.37 -14.69
CA LEU A 138 3.87 15.62 -14.78
C LEU A 138 3.08 14.31 -14.94
N TRP A 139 3.47 13.47 -15.90
CA TRP A 139 2.78 12.21 -16.14
C TRP A 139 2.99 11.21 -15.00
N ARG A 140 4.14 11.28 -14.32
CA ARG A 140 4.39 10.50 -13.10
C ARG A 140 3.46 10.92 -11.95
N PHE A 141 3.24 12.23 -11.79
CA PHE A 141 2.27 12.75 -10.81
C PHE A 141 0.84 12.27 -11.14
N ILE A 142 0.43 12.38 -12.43
CA ILE A 142 -0.91 11.94 -12.87
C ILE A 142 -1.09 10.42 -12.65
N ALA A 143 -0.09 9.61 -12.96
CA ALA A 143 -0.11 8.17 -12.66
C ALA A 143 -0.26 7.93 -11.15
N GLY A 144 0.48 8.67 -10.33
CA GLY A 144 0.38 8.61 -8.87
C GLY A 144 -1.02 8.92 -8.35
N VAL A 145 -1.73 9.88 -8.93
CA VAL A 145 -3.13 10.18 -8.58
C VAL A 145 -4.03 8.96 -8.78
N GLY A 146 -3.93 8.29 -9.93
CA GLY A 146 -4.69 7.06 -10.20
C GLY A 146 -4.40 5.94 -9.21
N ILE A 147 -3.13 5.70 -8.89
CA ILE A 147 -2.71 4.72 -7.89
C ILE A 147 -3.30 5.05 -6.52
N GLY A 148 -3.28 6.33 -6.11
CA GLY A 148 -3.80 6.75 -4.82
C GLY A 148 -5.30 6.49 -4.63
N VAL A 149 -6.08 6.61 -5.68
CA VAL A 149 -7.51 6.27 -5.68
C VAL A 149 -7.73 4.76 -5.57
N GLU A 150 -6.89 3.96 -6.24
CA GLU A 150 -7.02 2.51 -6.29
C GLU A 150 -6.70 1.84 -4.95
N ILE A 151 -5.62 2.24 -4.28
CA ILE A 151 -5.16 1.68 -2.99
C ILE A 151 -6.30 1.60 -1.98
N ILE A 152 -7.03 2.70 -1.78
CA ILE A 152 -8.15 2.75 -0.82
C ILE A 152 -9.30 1.85 -1.29
N THR A 153 -9.51 1.79 -2.60
CA THR A 153 -10.62 1.04 -3.17
C THR A 153 -10.44 -0.47 -2.96
N ILE A 154 -9.23 -1.00 -3.12
CA ILE A 154 -8.95 -2.44 -2.90
C ILE A 154 -9.22 -2.84 -1.45
N ASP A 155 -8.73 -2.07 -0.50
CA ASP A 155 -8.92 -2.36 0.93
C ASP A 155 -10.39 -2.33 1.33
N ALA A 156 -11.13 -1.31 0.89
CA ALA A 156 -12.58 -1.22 1.11
C ALA A 156 -13.31 -2.41 0.47
N TYR A 157 -12.95 -2.75 -0.76
CA TYR A 157 -13.58 -3.83 -1.51
C TYR A 157 -13.40 -5.19 -0.82
N ILE A 158 -12.19 -5.51 -0.37
CA ILE A 158 -11.93 -6.75 0.40
C ILE A 158 -12.80 -6.79 1.64
N THR A 159 -12.90 -5.70 2.41
CA THR A 159 -13.71 -5.65 3.63
C THR A 159 -15.20 -5.83 3.39
N GLU A 160 -15.69 -5.48 2.21
CA GLU A 160 -17.10 -5.57 1.82
C GLU A 160 -17.48 -6.92 1.17
N LEU A 161 -16.49 -7.74 0.80
CA LEU A 161 -16.69 -9.03 0.13
C LEU A 161 -16.41 -10.25 1.02
N VAL A 162 -15.68 -10.06 2.14
CA VAL A 162 -15.34 -11.18 3.03
C VAL A 162 -15.81 -10.93 4.47
N PRO A 163 -16.19 -12.00 5.21
CA PRO A 163 -16.57 -11.91 6.62
C PRO A 163 -15.44 -11.32 7.48
N SER A 164 -15.78 -10.62 8.57
CA SER A 164 -14.81 -9.96 9.46
C SER A 164 -13.76 -10.93 10.03
N TRP A 165 -14.16 -12.14 10.40
CA TRP A 165 -13.27 -13.17 10.94
C TRP A 165 -12.21 -13.66 9.92
N MET A 166 -12.44 -13.47 8.62
CA MET A 166 -11.54 -13.87 7.54
C MET A 166 -10.64 -12.72 7.07
N ARG A 167 -11.00 -11.46 7.35
CA ARG A 167 -10.34 -10.25 6.84
C ARG A 167 -8.84 -10.23 7.08
N GLY A 168 -8.38 -10.59 8.28
CA GLY A 168 -6.95 -10.63 8.59
C GLY A 168 -6.16 -11.56 7.65
N ARG A 169 -6.70 -12.75 7.37
CA ARG A 169 -6.10 -13.69 6.41
C ARG A 169 -6.19 -13.18 4.97
N ALA A 170 -7.32 -12.57 4.60
CA ALA A 170 -7.51 -11.98 3.27
C ALA A 170 -6.51 -10.86 3.01
N PHE A 171 -6.28 -9.97 3.98
CA PHE A 171 -5.26 -8.93 3.87
C PHE A 171 -3.83 -9.48 3.83
N ALA A 172 -3.52 -10.54 4.58
CA ALA A 172 -2.21 -11.17 4.51
C ALA A 172 -1.93 -11.78 3.12
N VAL A 173 -2.92 -12.46 2.55
CA VAL A 173 -2.84 -13.00 1.19
C VAL A 173 -2.76 -11.87 0.16
N ASN A 174 -3.55 -10.80 0.32
CA ASN A 174 -3.50 -9.62 -0.52
C ASN A 174 -2.09 -9.01 -0.54
N GLN A 175 -1.51 -8.73 0.63
CA GLN A 175 -0.16 -8.17 0.74
C GLN A 175 0.89 -9.08 0.11
N ALA A 176 0.89 -10.38 0.42
CA ALA A 176 1.85 -11.32 -0.15
C ALA A 176 1.74 -11.37 -1.67
N THR A 177 0.51 -11.42 -2.22
CA THR A 177 0.27 -11.44 -3.66
C THR A 177 0.72 -10.16 -4.33
N MET A 178 0.36 -8.99 -3.78
CA MET A 178 0.75 -7.69 -4.33
C MET A 178 2.28 -7.53 -4.42
N PHE A 179 2.99 -7.93 -3.39
CA PHE A 179 4.45 -7.79 -3.34
C PHE A 179 5.22 -8.80 -4.19
N ILE A 180 4.57 -9.83 -4.79
CA ILE A 180 5.19 -10.68 -5.82
C ILE A 180 5.62 -9.83 -7.04
N SER A 181 4.97 -8.72 -7.29
CA SER A 181 5.33 -7.81 -8.38
C SER A 181 6.71 -7.17 -8.22
N VAL A 182 7.23 -7.05 -6.98
CA VAL A 182 8.53 -6.39 -6.73
C VAL A 182 9.70 -7.18 -7.32
N PRO A 183 9.88 -8.50 -7.08
CA PRO A 183 10.88 -9.25 -7.81
C PRO A 183 10.66 -9.27 -9.33
N VAL A 184 9.41 -9.20 -9.81
CA VAL A 184 9.14 -9.14 -11.25
C VAL A 184 9.65 -7.84 -11.87
N VAL A 185 9.32 -6.68 -11.30
CA VAL A 185 9.82 -5.39 -11.78
C VAL A 185 11.33 -5.28 -11.65
N ALA A 186 11.91 -5.81 -10.56
CA ALA A 186 13.34 -5.82 -10.36
C ALA A 186 14.08 -6.68 -11.41
N PHE A 187 13.53 -7.84 -11.75
CA PHE A 187 14.04 -8.69 -12.83
C PHE A 187 13.99 -7.99 -14.19
N LEU A 188 12.83 -7.42 -14.53
CA LEU A 188 12.67 -6.70 -15.81
C LEU A 188 13.63 -5.49 -15.89
N ALA A 189 13.81 -4.77 -14.80
CA ALA A 189 14.75 -3.66 -14.75
C ALA A 189 16.20 -4.16 -14.90
N TRP A 190 16.60 -5.21 -14.20
CA TRP A 190 17.92 -5.81 -14.34
C TRP A 190 18.21 -6.25 -15.79
N TRP A 191 17.22 -6.87 -16.43
CA TRP A 191 17.37 -7.36 -17.81
C TRP A 191 17.37 -6.23 -18.84
N LEU A 192 16.43 -5.27 -18.76
CA LEU A 192 16.15 -4.32 -19.83
C LEU A 192 16.87 -2.97 -19.66
N VAL A 193 16.99 -2.44 -18.43
CA VAL A 193 17.56 -1.10 -18.22
C VAL A 193 19.00 -0.92 -18.75
N PRO A 194 19.89 -1.94 -18.67
CA PRO A 194 21.22 -1.82 -19.28
C PRO A 194 21.21 -1.85 -20.81
N LEU A 195 20.12 -2.33 -21.40
CA LEU A 195 19.96 -2.50 -22.84
C LEU A 195 19.24 -1.31 -23.47
N SER A 196 19.27 -1.24 -24.81
CA SER A 196 18.46 -0.31 -25.62
C SER A 196 17.82 -1.07 -26.77
N PRO A 197 16.87 -1.97 -26.50
CA PRO A 197 16.24 -2.78 -27.56
C PRO A 197 15.54 -1.87 -28.57
N TYR A 198 15.77 -2.13 -29.85
CA TYR A 198 15.20 -1.34 -30.96
C TYR A 198 15.55 0.16 -30.91
N GLY A 199 16.65 0.54 -30.29
CA GLY A 199 17.06 1.94 -30.13
C GLY A 199 16.26 2.75 -29.09
N ILE A 200 15.42 2.06 -28.29
CA ILE A 200 14.62 2.67 -27.21
C ILE A 200 15.27 2.34 -25.87
N ASP A 201 15.43 3.33 -25.01
CA ASP A 201 16.01 3.13 -23.67
C ASP A 201 15.29 2.01 -22.91
N GLY A 202 16.03 1.10 -22.30
CA GLY A 202 15.50 -0.08 -21.64
C GLY A 202 14.55 0.22 -20.46
N TRP A 203 14.71 1.38 -19.79
CA TRP A 203 13.78 1.79 -18.74
C TRP A 203 12.35 2.04 -19.28
N ARG A 204 12.21 2.50 -20.53
CA ARG A 204 10.90 2.70 -21.16
C ARG A 204 10.17 1.37 -21.35
N TRP A 205 10.91 0.31 -21.70
CA TRP A 205 10.36 -1.03 -21.83
C TRP A 205 9.84 -1.60 -20.51
N VAL A 206 10.52 -1.34 -19.38
CA VAL A 206 10.04 -1.73 -18.06
C VAL A 206 8.66 -1.11 -17.76
N VAL A 207 8.51 0.18 -18.06
CA VAL A 207 7.24 0.89 -17.90
C VAL A 207 6.15 0.36 -18.84
N LEU A 208 6.47 0.18 -20.12
CA LEU A 208 5.52 -0.29 -21.14
C LEU A 208 5.04 -1.72 -20.89
N ILE A 209 5.92 -2.62 -20.44
CA ILE A 209 5.54 -3.99 -20.04
C ILE A 209 4.57 -3.97 -18.86
N GLY A 210 4.84 -3.17 -17.84
CA GLY A 210 3.92 -2.98 -16.73
C GLY A 210 2.55 -2.46 -17.16
N ALA A 211 2.53 -1.43 -17.99
CA ALA A 211 1.30 -0.86 -18.53
C ALA A 211 0.54 -1.84 -19.44
N ALA A 212 1.22 -2.63 -20.27
CA ALA A 212 0.60 -3.65 -21.10
C ALA A 212 0.00 -4.79 -20.25
N ALA A 213 0.73 -5.22 -19.23
CA ALA A 213 0.26 -6.26 -18.32
C ALA A 213 -0.96 -5.80 -17.50
N SER A 214 -1.05 -4.52 -17.13
CA SER A 214 -2.22 -3.96 -16.46
C SER A 214 -3.49 -4.02 -17.31
N MET A 215 -3.38 -3.90 -18.64
CA MET A 215 -4.50 -4.07 -19.55
C MET A 215 -5.09 -5.49 -19.51
N VAL A 216 -4.26 -6.52 -19.33
CA VAL A 216 -4.72 -7.90 -19.16
C VAL A 216 -5.54 -8.04 -17.87
N ILE A 217 -5.07 -7.43 -16.79
CA ILE A 217 -5.79 -7.44 -15.51
C ILE A 217 -7.09 -6.64 -15.57
N TRP A 218 -7.15 -5.60 -16.39
CA TRP A 218 -8.40 -4.89 -16.62
C TRP A 218 -9.51 -5.84 -17.09
N VAL A 219 -9.20 -6.76 -18.03
CA VAL A 219 -10.15 -7.80 -18.45
C VAL A 219 -10.55 -8.71 -17.28
N VAL A 220 -9.59 -9.13 -16.47
CA VAL A 220 -9.85 -9.97 -15.28
C VAL A 220 -10.77 -9.27 -14.28
N ARG A 221 -10.63 -7.96 -14.09
CA ARG A 221 -11.47 -7.14 -13.20
C ARG A 221 -12.93 -7.08 -13.62
N LEU A 222 -13.24 -7.27 -14.90
CA LEU A 222 -14.63 -7.32 -15.37
C LEU A 222 -15.44 -8.48 -14.74
N TYR A 223 -14.74 -9.52 -14.27
CA TYR A 223 -15.34 -10.68 -13.59
C TYR A 223 -15.52 -10.49 -12.08
N VAL A 224 -14.98 -9.41 -11.49
CA VAL A 224 -15.21 -9.09 -10.08
C VAL A 224 -16.59 -8.43 -9.94
N PRO A 225 -17.51 -8.98 -9.11
CA PRO A 225 -18.83 -8.39 -8.89
C PRO A 225 -18.73 -7.07 -8.11
N GLU A 226 -19.70 -6.18 -8.22
CA GLU A 226 -19.77 -5.00 -7.35
C GLU A 226 -19.97 -5.39 -5.88
N SER A 227 -19.64 -4.50 -4.95
CA SER A 227 -19.88 -4.71 -3.53
C SER A 227 -21.38 -4.86 -3.22
N PRO A 228 -21.83 -5.96 -2.60
CA PRO A 228 -23.23 -6.13 -2.25
C PRO A 228 -23.68 -5.10 -1.21
N LEU A 229 -22.79 -4.67 -0.31
CA LEU A 229 -23.08 -3.62 0.68
C LEU A 229 -23.23 -2.26 0.03
N TRP A 230 -22.38 -1.94 -0.96
CA TRP A 230 -22.50 -0.70 -1.73
C TRP A 230 -23.80 -0.66 -2.54
N LEU A 231 -24.13 -1.75 -3.24
CA LEU A 231 -25.36 -1.86 -4.02
C LEU A 231 -26.60 -1.66 -3.16
N ALA A 232 -26.67 -2.29 -1.98
CA ALA A 232 -27.79 -2.15 -1.06
C ALA A 232 -27.96 -0.72 -0.58
N ARG A 233 -26.87 -0.04 -0.22
CA ARG A 233 -26.89 1.37 0.21
C ARG A 233 -27.34 2.33 -0.89
N HIS A 234 -27.20 1.95 -2.16
CA HIS A 234 -27.65 2.74 -3.33
C HIS A 234 -28.96 2.27 -3.94
N GLY A 235 -29.78 1.49 -3.20
CA GLY A 235 -31.09 1.06 -3.62
C GLY A 235 -31.11 -0.06 -4.70
N ARG A 236 -29.94 -0.60 -5.09
CA ARG A 236 -29.82 -1.70 -6.08
C ARG A 236 -29.94 -3.07 -5.39
N THR A 237 -31.00 -3.26 -4.62
CA THR A 237 -31.22 -4.41 -3.73
C THR A 237 -31.22 -5.75 -4.47
N GLU A 238 -31.88 -5.83 -5.64
CA GLU A 238 -31.94 -7.08 -6.41
C GLU A 238 -30.56 -7.58 -6.84
N GLU A 239 -29.69 -6.67 -7.28
CA GLU A 239 -28.32 -7.01 -7.67
C GLU A 239 -27.47 -7.43 -6.46
N ALA A 240 -27.65 -6.73 -5.34
CA ALA A 240 -26.98 -7.09 -4.09
C ALA A 240 -27.36 -8.51 -3.64
N LEU A 241 -28.64 -8.86 -3.70
CA LEU A 241 -29.13 -10.19 -3.35
C LEU A 241 -28.65 -11.29 -4.31
N LYS A 242 -28.53 -11.01 -5.61
CA LYS A 242 -27.94 -11.96 -6.58
C LYS A 242 -26.48 -12.29 -6.25
N ILE A 243 -25.69 -11.28 -5.89
CA ILE A 243 -24.28 -11.48 -5.49
C ILE A 243 -24.21 -12.27 -4.18
N MET A 244 -25.06 -11.93 -3.20
CA MET A 244 -25.14 -12.67 -1.95
C MET A 244 -25.54 -14.13 -2.16
N ALA A 245 -26.51 -14.41 -3.00
CA ALA A 245 -26.91 -15.79 -3.35
C ALA A 245 -25.73 -16.59 -3.96
N THR A 246 -24.90 -15.96 -4.79
CA THR A 246 -23.70 -16.60 -5.34
C THR A 246 -22.66 -16.91 -4.26
N LEU A 247 -22.44 -15.99 -3.32
CA LEU A 247 -21.55 -16.18 -2.19
C LEU A 247 -22.04 -17.31 -1.29
N GLU A 248 -23.33 -17.35 -0.96
CA GLU A 248 -23.95 -18.38 -0.14
C GLU A 248 -23.94 -19.76 -0.80
N ALA A 249 -24.27 -19.85 -2.09
CA ALA A 249 -24.20 -21.09 -2.84
C ALA A 249 -22.79 -21.70 -2.83
N SER A 250 -21.76 -20.87 -2.97
CA SER A 250 -20.38 -21.34 -2.87
C SER A 250 -19.98 -21.69 -1.43
N ALA A 251 -20.60 -21.07 -0.45
CA ALA A 251 -20.36 -21.32 0.97
C ALA A 251 -20.98 -22.64 1.44
N ALA A 252 -22.05 -23.11 0.81
CA ALA A 252 -22.72 -24.38 1.14
C ALA A 252 -21.79 -25.61 0.99
N THR A 253 -20.77 -25.53 0.13
CA THR A 253 -19.78 -26.59 -0.07
C THR A 253 -18.48 -26.37 0.73
N ALA A 254 -18.38 -25.28 1.50
CA ALA A 254 -17.18 -24.92 2.23
C ALA A 254 -17.10 -25.61 3.60
N PRO A 255 -15.89 -25.81 4.15
CA PRO A 255 -15.72 -26.30 5.52
C PRO A 255 -16.41 -25.37 6.51
N ALA A 256 -16.97 -25.96 7.58
CA ALA A 256 -17.64 -25.19 8.63
C ALA A 256 -16.72 -24.13 9.24
N ARG A 257 -17.31 -23.02 9.66
CA ARG A 257 -16.62 -21.91 10.34
C ARG A 257 -15.80 -22.42 11.54
N PRO A 258 -14.55 -21.96 11.75
CA PRO A 258 -13.77 -22.33 12.93
C PRO A 258 -14.50 -21.94 14.21
N LYS A 259 -14.60 -22.86 15.19
CA LYS A 259 -15.31 -22.65 16.46
C LYS A 259 -14.82 -21.42 17.25
N SER A 260 -13.53 -21.07 17.14
CA SER A 260 -12.93 -19.89 17.78
C SER A 260 -13.52 -18.56 17.32
N SER A 261 -14.10 -18.51 16.12
CA SER A 261 -14.70 -17.28 15.57
C SER A 261 -16.21 -17.16 15.87
N ALA A 262 -16.83 -18.20 16.46
CA ALA A 262 -18.26 -18.22 16.75
C ALA A 262 -18.66 -17.28 17.91
N ASN A 263 -17.72 -16.92 18.78
CA ASN A 263 -17.95 -16.05 19.94
C ASN A 263 -17.72 -14.56 19.68
N MET A 264 -17.44 -14.16 18.45
CA MET A 264 -17.44 -12.73 18.11
C MET A 264 -18.90 -12.25 18.10
N VAL A 265 -19.31 -11.62 19.18
CA VAL A 265 -20.57 -10.88 19.26
C VAL A 265 -20.62 -9.91 18.09
N PRO A 266 -21.70 -9.87 17.29
CA PRO A 266 -21.83 -8.88 16.25
C PRO A 266 -21.69 -7.50 16.91
N ALA A 267 -20.65 -6.77 16.53
CA ALA A 267 -20.46 -5.42 17.04
C ALA A 267 -21.73 -4.62 16.74
N ARG A 268 -22.39 -4.13 17.79
CA ARG A 268 -23.46 -3.13 17.67
C ARG A 268 -22.93 -2.07 16.73
N ALA A 269 -23.74 -1.67 15.72
CA ALA A 269 -23.36 -0.60 14.80
C ALA A 269 -22.84 0.58 15.64
N PRO A 270 -21.56 0.94 15.52
CA PRO A 270 -20.99 1.95 16.40
C PRO A 270 -21.73 3.25 16.12
N LEU A 271 -22.23 3.89 17.17
CA LEU A 271 -22.63 5.30 17.11
C LEU A 271 -21.49 6.04 16.41
N GLN A 272 -21.78 6.68 15.28
CA GLN A 272 -20.74 7.31 14.45
C GLN A 272 -20.16 8.48 15.25
N ALA A 273 -19.08 8.23 15.96
CA ALA A 273 -18.31 9.28 16.64
C ALA A 273 -17.83 10.31 15.60
N GLY A 274 -17.99 11.57 15.87
CA GLY A 274 -17.60 12.65 14.93
C GLY A 274 -16.08 12.67 14.69
N PHE A 275 -15.62 13.17 13.54
CA PHE A 275 -14.19 13.34 13.24
C PHE A 275 -13.45 14.19 14.30
N ALA A 276 -14.15 15.17 14.89
CA ALA A 276 -13.62 16.04 15.96
C ALA A 276 -13.25 15.27 17.24
N GLU A 277 -13.80 14.07 17.46
CA GLU A 277 -13.51 13.27 18.64
C GLU A 277 -12.08 12.72 18.64
N LEU A 278 -11.48 12.54 17.46
CA LEU A 278 -10.07 12.13 17.32
C LEU A 278 -9.11 13.16 17.92
N PHE A 279 -9.51 14.42 18.00
CA PHE A 279 -8.70 15.52 18.53
C PHE A 279 -8.99 15.84 19.99
N ARG A 280 -9.73 14.97 20.69
CA ARG A 280 -10.04 15.08 22.12
C ARG A 280 -9.38 13.97 22.93
N PRO A 281 -9.07 14.20 24.22
CA PRO A 281 -8.68 13.11 25.12
C PRO A 281 -9.78 12.03 25.22
N PRO A 282 -9.43 10.74 25.26
CA PRO A 282 -8.09 10.15 25.36
C PRO A 282 -7.41 9.89 23.98
N TYR A 283 -8.10 10.13 22.85
CA TYR A 283 -7.65 9.70 21.53
C TYR A 283 -6.55 10.56 20.92
N LEU A 284 -6.50 11.86 21.29
CA LEU A 284 -5.50 12.78 20.74
C LEU A 284 -4.06 12.30 20.91
N SER A 285 -3.72 11.78 22.08
CA SER A 285 -2.36 11.27 22.34
C SER A 285 -2.00 10.08 21.44
N LEU A 286 -2.96 9.18 21.20
CA LEU A 286 -2.79 8.03 20.31
C LEU A 286 -2.68 8.47 18.84
N VAL A 287 -3.52 9.42 18.43
CA VAL A 287 -3.46 9.98 17.07
C VAL A 287 -2.10 10.63 16.83
N VAL A 288 -1.62 11.50 17.73
CA VAL A 288 -0.30 12.13 17.62
C VAL A 288 0.82 11.08 17.58
N LEU A 289 0.78 10.09 18.47
CA LEU A 289 1.75 9.00 18.51
C LEU A 289 1.84 8.29 17.15
N PHE A 290 0.70 7.89 16.59
CA PHE A 290 0.69 7.18 15.31
C PHE A 290 0.96 8.07 14.11
N MET A 291 0.67 9.39 14.18
CA MET A 291 1.07 10.34 13.14
C MET A 291 2.60 10.48 13.10
N VAL A 292 3.26 10.65 14.26
CA VAL A 292 4.73 10.68 14.34
C VAL A 292 5.34 9.36 13.87
N PHE A 293 4.78 8.24 14.32
CA PHE A 293 5.20 6.92 13.87
C PHE A 293 5.11 6.78 12.35
N ASN A 294 3.94 7.05 11.74
CA ASN A 294 3.73 6.91 10.30
C ASN A 294 4.63 7.86 9.49
N PHE A 295 4.89 9.07 10.01
CA PHE A 295 5.81 10.00 9.39
C PHE A 295 7.24 9.46 9.37
N CYS A 296 7.75 8.98 10.49
CA CYS A 296 9.13 8.51 10.62
C CYS A 296 9.36 7.16 9.91
N GLN A 297 8.41 6.21 10.01
CA GLN A 297 8.57 4.89 9.42
C GLN A 297 8.67 4.94 7.89
N ALA A 298 8.03 5.92 7.24
CA ALA A 298 8.08 6.06 5.79
C ALA A 298 9.50 6.35 5.28
N PHE A 299 10.35 7.01 6.05
CA PHE A 299 11.77 7.17 5.72
C PHE A 299 12.52 5.84 5.74
N GLY A 300 12.23 4.95 6.69
CA GLY A 300 12.83 3.62 6.74
C GLY A 300 12.43 2.77 5.56
N PHE A 301 11.16 2.77 5.22
CA PHE A 301 10.62 1.96 4.13
C PHE A 301 10.94 2.55 2.75
N TYR A 302 10.42 3.72 2.43
CA TYR A 302 10.56 4.32 1.10
C TYR A 302 11.95 4.93 0.86
N GLY A 303 12.65 5.36 1.93
CA GLY A 303 14.03 5.84 1.86
C GLY A 303 15.04 4.76 1.47
N PHE A 304 14.71 3.49 1.68
CA PHE A 304 15.49 2.36 1.18
C PHE A 304 14.88 1.78 -0.09
N ALA A 305 13.62 1.36 -0.07
CA ALA A 305 12.97 0.59 -1.12
C ALA A 305 13.09 1.20 -2.53
N ASN A 306 12.86 2.51 -2.65
CA ASN A 306 12.94 3.21 -3.94
C ASN A 306 14.38 3.65 -4.30
N TRP A 307 15.33 3.52 -3.39
CA TRP A 307 16.69 4.03 -3.58
C TRP A 307 17.76 2.94 -3.68
N VAL A 308 17.40 1.65 -3.45
CA VAL A 308 18.38 0.55 -3.46
C VAL A 308 19.27 0.55 -4.70
N PRO A 309 18.75 0.61 -5.95
CA PRO A 309 19.62 0.62 -7.12
C PRO A 309 20.55 1.85 -7.16
N THR A 310 20.02 3.03 -6.81
CA THR A 310 20.79 4.28 -6.79
C THR A 310 21.87 4.25 -5.70
N LEU A 311 21.55 3.78 -4.49
CA LEU A 311 22.50 3.64 -3.38
C LEU A 311 23.66 2.69 -3.73
N LEU A 312 23.39 1.63 -4.47
CA LEU A 312 24.41 0.69 -4.94
C LEU A 312 25.32 1.32 -6.01
N VAL A 313 24.74 2.12 -6.91
CA VAL A 313 25.51 2.85 -7.92
C VAL A 313 26.42 3.90 -7.26
N GLU A 314 25.94 4.63 -6.26
CA GLU A 314 26.72 5.59 -5.48
C GLU A 314 27.88 4.93 -4.69
N LYS A 315 27.76 3.64 -4.37
CA LYS A 315 28.86 2.82 -3.82
C LYS A 315 29.87 2.36 -4.88
N GLY A 316 29.76 2.81 -6.12
CA GLY A 316 30.64 2.44 -7.22
C GLY A 316 30.31 1.11 -7.91
N ILE A 317 29.14 0.52 -7.61
CA ILE A 317 28.68 -0.71 -8.26
C ILE A 317 28.08 -0.35 -9.62
N THR A 318 28.44 -1.12 -10.66
CA THR A 318 27.90 -0.88 -12.01
C THR A 318 26.36 -1.00 -12.02
N VAL A 319 25.70 -0.26 -12.91
CA VAL A 319 24.23 -0.26 -13.02
C VAL A 319 23.66 -1.68 -13.15
N THR A 320 24.30 -2.52 -13.98
CA THR A 320 23.85 -3.91 -14.18
C THR A 320 23.93 -4.74 -12.89
N LYS A 321 25.04 -4.67 -12.16
CA LYS A 321 25.21 -5.39 -10.88
C LYS A 321 24.30 -4.81 -9.79
N SER A 322 24.13 -3.48 -9.77
CA SER A 322 23.23 -2.81 -8.83
C SER A 322 21.78 -3.34 -8.98
N LEU A 323 21.29 -3.42 -10.21
CA LEU A 323 19.96 -3.97 -10.51
C LEU A 323 19.87 -5.47 -10.21
N GLN A 324 20.95 -6.23 -10.48
CA GLN A 324 21.03 -7.65 -10.12
C GLN A 324 20.92 -7.87 -8.60
N TYR A 325 21.67 -7.11 -7.81
CA TYR A 325 21.61 -7.21 -6.35
C TYR A 325 20.24 -6.78 -5.81
N SER A 326 19.68 -5.71 -6.37
CA SER A 326 18.35 -5.26 -6.04
C SER A 326 17.27 -6.30 -6.37
N PHE A 327 17.44 -7.07 -7.45
CA PHE A 327 16.56 -8.19 -7.79
C PHE A 327 16.61 -9.30 -6.73
N ILE A 328 17.80 -9.66 -6.24
CA ILE A 328 17.93 -10.67 -5.17
C ILE A 328 17.29 -10.16 -3.87
N VAL A 329 17.52 -8.90 -3.51
CA VAL A 329 16.91 -8.26 -2.33
C VAL A 329 15.38 -8.23 -2.44
N ALA A 330 14.85 -8.10 -3.65
CA ALA A 330 13.42 -8.00 -3.89
C ALA A 330 12.62 -9.24 -3.45
N PHE A 331 13.22 -10.41 -3.40
CA PHE A 331 12.54 -11.62 -2.90
C PHE A 331 12.14 -11.53 -1.42
N ALA A 332 12.77 -10.65 -0.65
CA ALA A 332 12.38 -10.45 0.75
C ALA A 332 10.98 -9.83 0.89
N TYR A 333 10.50 -9.05 -0.10
CA TYR A 333 9.19 -8.39 -0.01
C TYR A 333 8.01 -9.35 0.12
N PRO A 334 7.83 -10.37 -0.73
CA PRO A 334 6.72 -11.33 -0.57
C PRO A 334 6.96 -12.34 0.55
N ILE A 335 8.21 -12.67 0.87
CA ILE A 335 8.54 -13.74 1.82
C ILE A 335 8.45 -13.26 3.27
N ALA A 336 8.96 -12.07 3.59
CA ALA A 336 9.06 -11.60 4.95
C ALA A 336 7.71 -11.43 5.67
N PRO A 337 6.62 -10.92 5.07
CA PRO A 337 5.31 -10.86 5.72
C PRO A 337 4.77 -12.23 6.09
N LEU A 338 4.98 -13.26 5.26
CA LEU A 338 4.57 -14.63 5.54
C LEU A 338 5.33 -15.21 6.74
N LEU A 339 6.63 -14.94 6.82
CA LEU A 339 7.44 -15.32 7.98
C LEU A 339 7.01 -14.54 9.23
N ALA A 340 6.78 -13.24 9.12
CA ALA A 340 6.32 -12.41 10.23
C ALA A 340 4.99 -12.90 10.80
N ALA A 341 4.04 -13.30 9.96
CA ALA A 341 2.75 -13.84 10.37
C ALA A 341 2.88 -15.08 11.27
N SER A 342 3.94 -15.89 11.13
CA SER A 342 4.12 -17.12 11.90
C SER A 342 4.43 -16.88 13.40
N PHE A 343 5.01 -15.73 13.75
CA PHE A 343 5.39 -15.39 15.14
C PHE A 343 4.67 -14.15 15.67
N ALA A 344 4.05 -13.36 14.81
CA ALA A 344 3.46 -12.07 15.18
C ALA A 344 2.36 -12.19 16.26
N ASP A 345 1.59 -13.28 16.28
CA ASP A 345 0.52 -13.49 17.25
C ASP A 345 1.05 -13.93 18.64
N ARG A 346 2.32 -14.31 18.72
CA ARG A 346 2.97 -14.77 19.95
C ARG A 346 3.61 -13.65 20.77
N LEU A 347 3.88 -12.51 20.14
CA LEU A 347 4.59 -11.37 20.73
C LEU A 347 3.67 -10.13 20.78
N GLU A 348 3.97 -9.22 21.70
CA GLU A 348 3.30 -7.91 21.76
C GLU A 348 3.67 -7.06 20.53
N ARG A 349 2.68 -6.49 19.84
CA ARG A 349 2.87 -5.75 18.59
C ARG A 349 3.92 -4.65 18.69
N LYS A 350 3.90 -3.88 19.80
CA LYS A 350 4.87 -2.79 20.00
C LYS A 350 6.31 -3.27 20.06
N TRP A 351 6.58 -4.44 20.65
CA TRP A 351 7.94 -4.98 20.74
C TRP A 351 8.41 -5.59 19.43
N ILE A 352 7.50 -6.11 18.60
CA ILE A 352 7.84 -6.51 17.22
C ILE A 352 8.27 -5.28 16.42
N ILE A 353 7.54 -4.15 16.54
CA ILE A 353 7.89 -2.88 15.87
C ILE A 353 9.26 -2.38 16.34
N CYS A 354 9.50 -2.32 17.65
CA CYS A 354 10.79 -1.88 18.21
C CYS A 354 11.93 -2.79 17.75
N GLY A 355 11.77 -4.10 17.81
CA GLY A 355 12.78 -5.06 17.36
C GLY A 355 13.06 -4.96 15.86
N ALA A 356 12.03 -4.75 15.05
CA ALA A 356 12.19 -4.50 13.61
C ALA A 356 12.94 -3.19 13.34
N CYS A 357 12.65 -2.12 14.08
CA CYS A 357 13.40 -0.84 13.97
C CYS A 357 14.88 -1.01 14.34
N VAL A 358 15.19 -1.76 15.40
CA VAL A 358 16.58 -2.09 15.76
C VAL A 358 17.26 -2.87 14.62
N ALA A 359 16.57 -3.84 14.04
CA ALA A 359 17.08 -4.61 12.90
C ALA A 359 17.29 -3.71 11.65
N ILE A 360 16.37 -2.77 11.36
CA ILE A 360 16.54 -1.79 10.28
C ILE A 360 17.78 -0.95 10.50
N ILE A 361 18.05 -0.47 11.71
CA ILE A 361 19.25 0.30 12.05
C ILE A 361 20.48 -0.56 11.84
N ALA A 362 20.52 -1.76 12.42
CA ALA A 362 21.70 -2.64 12.37
C ALA A 362 22.04 -3.04 10.92
N PHE A 363 21.08 -3.54 10.18
CA PHE A 363 21.29 -3.98 8.80
C PHE A 363 21.44 -2.83 7.81
N GLY A 364 20.84 -1.66 8.09
CA GLY A 364 21.04 -0.45 7.32
C GLY A 364 22.48 0.08 7.46
N MET A 365 22.99 0.14 8.68
CA MET A 365 24.40 0.50 8.93
C MET A 365 25.35 -0.52 8.31
N ALA A 366 25.07 -1.81 8.42
CA ALA A 366 25.83 -2.87 7.77
C ALA A 366 25.86 -2.69 6.24
N PHE A 367 24.69 -2.44 5.62
CA PHE A 367 24.58 -2.17 4.18
C PHE A 367 25.39 -0.94 3.78
N SER A 368 25.44 0.11 4.60
CA SER A 368 26.22 1.32 4.30
C SER A 368 27.73 1.07 4.33
N GLN A 369 28.20 0.17 5.16
CA GLN A 369 29.65 -0.08 5.36
C GLN A 369 30.20 -1.18 4.45
N PHE A 370 29.41 -2.22 4.15
CA PHE A 370 29.91 -3.33 3.36
C PHE A 370 30.09 -2.97 1.88
N ILE A 371 31.17 -3.48 1.29
CA ILE A 371 31.48 -3.38 -0.15
C ILE A 371 31.41 -4.79 -0.78
N GLU A 372 31.71 -5.83 0.02
CA GLU A 372 31.68 -7.20 -0.46
C GLU A 372 30.27 -7.61 -0.89
N PRO A 373 30.09 -8.14 -2.13
CA PRO A 373 28.78 -8.42 -2.70
C PRO A 373 27.88 -9.30 -1.84
N ALA A 374 28.41 -10.37 -1.24
CA ALA A 374 27.62 -11.30 -0.44
C ALA A 374 27.06 -10.63 0.82
N LEU A 375 27.89 -9.89 1.55
CA LEU A 375 27.49 -9.18 2.77
C LEU A 375 26.53 -8.01 2.46
N LEU A 376 26.76 -7.34 1.33
CA LEU A 376 25.91 -6.25 0.86
C LEU A 376 24.51 -6.77 0.50
N ILE A 377 24.40 -7.86 -0.24
CA ILE A 377 23.12 -8.49 -0.58
C ILE A 377 22.44 -9.01 0.68
N LEU A 378 23.17 -9.71 1.55
CA LEU A 378 22.61 -10.26 2.79
C LEU A 378 22.03 -9.15 3.68
N SER A 379 22.81 -8.06 3.90
CA SER A 379 22.33 -6.92 4.68
C SER A 379 21.11 -6.24 4.03
N GLY A 380 21.05 -6.13 2.71
CA GLY A 380 19.88 -5.62 1.97
C GLY A 380 18.65 -6.50 2.12
N VAL A 381 18.80 -7.82 2.04
CA VAL A 381 17.69 -8.79 2.26
C VAL A 381 17.16 -8.69 3.70
N LEU A 382 18.07 -8.69 4.69
CA LEU A 382 17.68 -8.61 6.10
C LEU A 382 17.05 -7.25 6.46
N LEU A 383 17.56 -6.16 5.89
CA LEU A 383 16.97 -4.83 6.01
C LEU A 383 15.55 -4.78 5.43
N THR A 384 15.37 -5.33 4.23
CA THR A 384 14.04 -5.41 3.60
C THR A 384 13.08 -6.27 4.43
N ALA A 385 13.55 -7.42 4.92
CA ALA A 385 12.75 -8.30 5.76
C ALA A 385 12.33 -7.61 7.08
N ALA A 386 13.24 -6.83 7.70
CA ALA A 386 12.92 -6.04 8.88
C ALA A 386 11.87 -4.96 8.58
N ASN A 387 12.00 -4.24 7.47
CA ASN A 387 11.00 -3.26 7.03
C ASN A 387 9.62 -3.88 6.79
N MET A 388 9.55 -5.03 6.13
CA MET A 388 8.29 -5.74 5.89
C MET A 388 7.67 -6.28 7.18
N THR A 389 8.50 -6.76 8.12
CA THR A 389 8.03 -7.19 9.45
C THR A 389 7.46 -6.01 10.25
N MET A 390 8.14 -4.86 10.23
CA MET A 390 7.63 -3.63 10.83
C MET A 390 6.29 -3.22 10.21
N SER A 391 6.21 -3.21 8.87
CA SER A 391 4.99 -2.87 8.13
C SER A 391 3.83 -3.78 8.51
N TYR A 392 4.03 -5.09 8.55
CA TYR A 392 3.03 -6.06 8.97
C TYR A 392 2.54 -5.80 10.41
N ALA A 393 3.48 -5.60 11.34
CA ALA A 393 3.16 -5.44 12.76
C ALA A 393 2.39 -4.14 13.03
N TYR A 394 2.76 -3.02 12.38
CA TYR A 394 2.11 -1.75 12.67
C TYR A 394 0.69 -1.64 12.08
N HIS A 395 0.44 -2.22 10.92
CA HIS A 395 -0.92 -2.24 10.36
C HIS A 395 -1.90 -2.95 11.31
N ALA A 396 -1.49 -4.09 11.88
CA ALA A 396 -2.27 -4.76 12.91
C ALA A 396 -2.38 -3.90 14.19
N TYR A 397 -1.27 -3.37 14.68
CA TYR A 397 -1.22 -2.58 15.91
C TYR A 397 -2.13 -1.37 15.87
N GLN A 398 -2.10 -0.60 14.79
CA GLN A 398 -2.92 0.60 14.66
C GLN A 398 -4.43 0.28 14.61
N THR A 399 -4.82 -0.88 14.08
CA THR A 399 -6.22 -1.32 14.07
C THR A 399 -6.67 -1.89 15.42
N GLU A 400 -5.75 -2.44 16.22
CA GLU A 400 -6.01 -2.99 17.55
C GLU A 400 -6.09 -1.90 18.65
N VAL A 401 -5.39 -0.76 18.44
CA VAL A 401 -5.35 0.35 19.43
C VAL A 401 -6.60 1.22 19.38
N PHE A 402 -7.19 1.45 18.21
CA PHE A 402 -8.36 2.32 18.10
C PHE A 402 -9.67 1.55 18.27
N PRO A 403 -10.59 2.06 19.13
CA PRO A 403 -11.94 1.49 19.28
C PRO A 403 -12.69 1.43 17.96
N THR A 404 -13.58 0.45 17.83
CA THR A 404 -14.33 0.16 16.60
C THR A 404 -15.07 1.40 16.05
N ALA A 405 -15.61 2.25 16.94
CA ALA A 405 -16.38 3.46 16.58
C ALA A 405 -15.58 4.50 15.77
N ILE A 406 -14.28 4.62 16.01
CA ILE A 406 -13.40 5.63 15.38
C ILE A 406 -12.29 5.02 14.55
N ARG A 407 -12.10 3.70 14.58
CA ARG A 407 -10.96 2.96 13.99
C ARG A 407 -10.67 3.35 12.55
N ALA A 408 -11.67 3.30 11.66
CA ALA A 408 -11.46 3.58 10.25
C ALA A 408 -10.97 5.02 10.00
N ARG A 409 -11.55 5.98 10.72
CA ARG A 409 -11.17 7.40 10.60
C ARG A 409 -9.81 7.69 11.20
N ALA A 410 -9.54 7.11 12.37
CA ALA A 410 -8.25 7.24 13.04
C ALA A 410 -7.13 6.62 12.19
N SER A 411 -7.31 5.38 11.72
CA SER A 411 -6.33 4.70 10.87
C SER A 411 -6.10 5.45 9.56
N GLY A 412 -7.15 5.97 8.92
CA GLY A 412 -7.01 6.79 7.71
C GLY A 412 -6.22 8.07 7.95
N LEU A 413 -6.55 8.80 9.03
CA LEU A 413 -5.85 10.04 9.41
C LEU A 413 -4.36 9.79 9.69
N VAL A 414 -4.05 8.84 10.57
CA VAL A 414 -2.65 8.61 10.95
C VAL A 414 -1.83 8.02 9.81
N TYR A 415 -2.44 7.20 8.95
CA TYR A 415 -1.78 6.63 7.78
C TYR A 415 -1.50 7.68 6.70
N SER A 416 -2.32 8.74 6.59
CA SER A 416 -2.07 9.83 5.63
C SER A 416 -0.72 10.52 5.86
N MET A 417 -0.21 10.53 7.09
CA MET A 417 1.11 11.06 7.43
C MET A 417 2.24 10.29 6.72
N SER A 418 2.08 8.99 6.47
CA SER A 418 3.07 8.22 5.72
C SER A 418 3.16 8.68 4.26
N ARG A 419 2.08 9.14 3.66
CA ARG A 419 2.04 9.65 2.28
C ARG A 419 2.72 11.01 2.18
N ILE A 420 2.45 11.90 3.13
CA ILE A 420 3.13 13.19 3.24
C ILE A 420 4.63 12.96 3.41
N SER A 421 5.02 12.13 4.37
CA SER A 421 6.42 11.78 4.61
C SER A 421 7.09 11.17 3.38
N ALA A 422 6.43 10.24 2.69
CA ALA A 422 6.96 9.60 1.48
C ALA A 422 7.21 10.62 0.36
N THR A 423 6.35 11.63 0.21
CA THR A 423 6.54 12.73 -0.74
C THR A 423 7.83 13.51 -0.42
N PHE A 424 8.02 13.90 0.84
CA PHE A 424 9.22 14.63 1.25
C PHE A 424 10.46 13.74 1.31
N SER A 425 10.31 12.43 1.56
CA SER A 425 11.44 11.51 1.65
C SER A 425 12.27 11.48 0.37
N GLY A 426 11.64 11.59 -0.80
CA GLY A 426 12.34 11.65 -2.09
C GLY A 426 13.36 12.78 -2.14
N PHE A 427 12.98 13.97 -1.69
CA PHE A 427 13.87 15.14 -1.68
C PHE A 427 14.92 15.06 -0.57
N ILE A 428 14.51 14.65 0.63
CA ILE A 428 15.41 14.60 1.79
C ILE A 428 16.48 13.51 1.59
N VAL A 429 16.10 12.35 1.05
CA VAL A 429 17.05 11.26 0.73
C VAL A 429 18.02 11.70 -0.38
N ALA A 430 17.52 12.36 -1.45
CA ALA A 430 18.37 12.91 -2.51
C ALA A 430 19.37 13.94 -1.95
N TYR A 431 18.93 14.81 -1.05
CA TYR A 431 19.80 15.79 -0.38
C TYR A 431 20.85 15.11 0.50
N MET A 432 20.44 14.14 1.34
CA MET A 432 21.35 13.40 2.22
C MET A 432 22.35 12.59 1.41
N LEU A 433 21.94 12.01 0.29
CA LEU A 433 22.83 11.28 -0.61
C LEU A 433 23.91 12.20 -1.20
N ARG A 434 23.54 13.42 -1.57
CA ARG A 434 24.48 14.41 -2.12
C ARG A 434 25.49 14.93 -1.08
N VAL A 435 25.04 15.16 0.17
CA VAL A 435 25.87 15.78 1.21
C VAL A 435 26.68 14.75 1.99
N GLY A 436 26.09 13.61 2.31
CA GLY A 436 26.67 12.58 3.17
C GLY A 436 26.83 11.21 2.51
N GLY A 437 26.55 11.10 1.19
CA GLY A 437 26.59 9.83 0.48
C GLY A 437 25.62 8.81 1.06
N VAL A 438 25.91 7.53 0.85
CA VAL A 438 25.11 6.42 1.37
C VAL A 438 25.01 6.47 2.91
N ASN A 439 26.09 6.85 3.59
CA ASN A 439 26.11 6.99 5.05
C ASN A 439 25.15 8.08 5.56
N GLY A 440 25.01 9.19 4.83
CA GLY A 440 24.06 10.25 5.14
C GLY A 440 22.62 9.77 5.08
N VAL A 441 22.28 8.98 4.07
CA VAL A 441 20.94 8.38 3.94
C VAL A 441 20.63 7.42 5.09
N PHE A 442 21.56 6.53 5.43
CA PHE A 442 21.37 5.61 6.55
C PHE A 442 21.41 6.30 7.92
N GLY A 443 22.12 7.42 8.06
CA GLY A 443 22.05 8.29 9.23
C GLY A 443 20.65 8.87 9.43
N LEU A 444 20.00 9.35 8.36
CA LEU A 444 18.62 9.81 8.37
C LEU A 444 17.64 8.68 8.76
N ILE A 445 17.77 7.50 8.13
CA ILE A 445 16.92 6.34 8.44
C ILE A 445 17.10 5.92 9.91
N THR A 446 18.35 5.86 10.39
CA THR A 446 18.66 5.54 11.79
C THR A 446 17.98 6.50 12.74
N THR A 447 18.09 7.81 12.50
CA THR A 447 17.47 8.84 13.33
C THR A 447 15.94 8.67 13.37
N ALA A 448 15.32 8.44 12.21
CA ALA A 448 13.88 8.19 12.14
C ALA A 448 13.47 6.92 12.90
N MET A 449 14.21 5.81 12.78
CA MET A 449 13.92 4.57 13.49
C MET A 449 14.13 4.68 15.00
N VAL A 450 15.14 5.41 15.45
CA VAL A 450 15.34 5.70 16.89
C VAL A 450 14.16 6.48 17.45
N LEU A 451 13.67 7.49 16.72
CA LEU A 451 12.46 8.23 17.13
C LEU A 451 11.24 7.30 17.21
N VAL A 452 11.06 6.39 16.27
CA VAL A 452 9.99 5.38 16.31
C VAL A 452 10.11 4.52 17.57
N ILE A 453 11.31 4.02 17.87
CA ILE A 453 11.54 3.20 19.07
C ILE A 453 11.17 3.98 20.33
N ILE A 454 11.66 5.21 20.47
CA ILE A 454 11.38 6.06 21.65
C ILE A 454 9.86 6.26 21.80
N VAL A 455 9.18 6.66 20.74
CA VAL A 455 7.75 6.97 20.77
C VAL A 455 6.91 5.72 21.07
N ILE A 456 7.18 4.62 20.38
CA ILE A 456 6.39 3.38 20.55
C ILE A 456 6.71 2.68 21.87
N ALA A 457 7.96 2.59 22.27
CA ALA A 457 8.33 1.94 23.53
C ALA A 457 7.81 2.70 24.76
N SER A 458 7.88 4.06 24.72
CA SER A 458 7.48 4.90 25.86
C SER A 458 5.96 5.10 25.96
N PHE A 459 5.29 5.35 24.84
CA PHE A 459 3.88 5.78 24.82
C PHE A 459 2.93 4.77 24.17
N GLY A 460 3.44 3.75 23.47
CA GLY A 460 2.63 2.74 22.81
C GLY A 460 1.89 1.85 23.81
N PRO A 461 0.55 1.72 23.74
CA PRO A 461 -0.22 0.86 24.62
C PRO A 461 0.05 -0.64 24.35
N ASN A 462 -0.09 -1.48 25.37
CA ASN A 462 -0.11 -2.92 25.19
C ASN A 462 -1.52 -3.35 24.76
N VAL A 463 -1.61 -4.10 23.67
CA VAL A 463 -2.91 -4.48 23.04
C VAL A 463 -3.18 -5.97 23.10
N ARG A 464 -2.15 -6.79 23.30
CA ARG A 464 -2.29 -8.26 23.30
C ARG A 464 -3.25 -8.73 24.39
N GLY A 465 -4.25 -9.52 23.99
CA GLY A 465 -5.22 -10.12 24.92
C GLY A 465 -6.27 -9.15 25.46
N LYS A 466 -6.30 -7.90 25.01
CA LYS A 466 -7.36 -6.96 25.34
C LYS A 466 -8.50 -7.08 24.33
N PRO A 467 -9.77 -7.03 24.78
CA PRO A 467 -10.89 -6.91 23.86
C PRO A 467 -10.81 -5.57 23.11
N LEU A 468 -11.19 -5.57 21.83
CA LEU A 468 -11.07 -4.44 20.92
C LEU A 468 -11.84 -3.16 21.33
N ASP A 469 -12.71 -3.26 22.34
CA ASP A 469 -13.58 -2.19 22.83
C ASP A 469 -13.42 -1.97 24.35
N ALA A 470 -12.28 -2.37 24.94
CA ALA A 470 -11.97 -2.18 26.35
C ALA A 470 -11.19 -0.89 26.60
#